data_cc209a0580cd12460cccd65a480d8756
#
_entry.id   cc209a0580cd12460cccd65a480d8756
#
_cell.length_a   1.000
_cell.length_b   1.000
_cell.length_c   1.000
_cell.angle_alpha   90.00
_cell.angle_beta   90.00
_cell.angle_gamma   90.00
#
_symmetry.space_group_name_H-M   'P 1'
#
loop_
_entity.id
_entity.type
_entity.pdbx_description
1 polymer ?
#
loop_
_entity_poly.entity_id
_entity_poly.type
_entity_poly.pdbx_seq_one_letter_code
_entity_poly.pdbx_strand_id
1 'polypeptide(L)'
;MVNDSMPPITQATLHTSMGDIVIELFPNHAPKTVANFVELAAGMRQWVNPNTGEKTNQPLYDGTVFHRVIKGFMIQGGDPLGTGTGGPGYRFADEFHPELSFTKPYLLAMANAGPGTNGSQFFITVAPTTWLDRKHSIFGEVKNEASQKIVQAISEVKVGGADRPIQAVKITSVSLA
;
A
#
# COMPACT_ATOMS: atom_id res chain seq x y z
N MET A 1 9.30 -1.43 -22.87
CA MET A 1 10.39 -0.49 -23.08
C MET A 1 10.14 0.77 -22.29
N VAL A 2 11.05 1.14 -21.42
CA VAL A 2 10.90 2.37 -20.62
C VAL A 2 11.08 3.56 -21.55
N ASN A 3 10.15 4.49 -21.50
CA ASN A 3 10.30 5.73 -22.24
C ASN A 3 11.14 6.70 -21.43
N ASP A 4 12.41 6.82 -21.78
CA ASP A 4 13.38 7.66 -21.07
C ASP A 4 13.02 9.16 -21.07
N SER A 5 12.07 9.57 -21.92
CA SER A 5 11.61 10.97 -21.96
C SER A 5 10.58 11.31 -20.89
N MET A 6 10.03 10.31 -20.18
CA MET A 6 9.05 10.55 -19.12
C MET A 6 9.74 10.60 -17.76
N PRO A 7 9.42 11.59 -16.93
CA PRO A 7 9.96 11.62 -15.58
C PRO A 7 9.48 10.39 -14.78
N PRO A 8 10.32 9.85 -13.89
CA PRO A 8 9.92 8.72 -13.05
C PRO A 8 8.78 9.13 -12.11
N ILE A 9 7.87 8.19 -11.84
CA ILE A 9 6.83 8.38 -10.84
C ILE A 9 7.48 8.29 -9.46
N THR A 10 7.36 9.33 -8.66
CA THR A 10 7.93 9.41 -7.32
C THR A 10 6.89 9.71 -6.24
N GLN A 11 5.64 9.93 -6.64
CA GLN A 11 4.58 10.29 -5.70
C GLN A 11 3.28 9.57 -6.05
N ALA A 12 2.59 9.09 -5.02
CA ALA A 12 1.25 8.55 -5.15
C ALA A 12 0.33 9.28 -4.17
N THR A 13 -0.90 9.59 -4.59
CA THR A 13 -1.92 10.12 -3.71
C THR A 13 -3.06 9.11 -3.65
N LEU A 14 -3.31 8.59 -2.45
CA LEU A 14 -4.49 7.76 -2.20
C LEU A 14 -5.67 8.68 -1.89
N HIS A 15 -6.66 8.72 -2.78
CA HIS A 15 -7.89 9.47 -2.54
C HIS A 15 -8.83 8.58 -1.74
N THR A 16 -8.96 8.86 -0.45
CA THR A 16 -9.77 8.01 0.44
C THR A 16 -11.06 8.71 0.86
N SER A 17 -12.00 7.93 1.35
CA SER A 17 -13.26 8.45 1.90
C SER A 17 -13.05 9.35 3.12
N MET A 18 -11.86 9.37 3.73
CA MET A 18 -11.52 10.24 4.86
C MET A 18 -10.55 11.36 4.49
N GLY A 19 -10.12 11.45 3.24
CA GLY A 19 -9.20 12.47 2.75
C GLY A 19 -8.04 11.90 1.97
N ASP A 20 -7.19 12.78 1.45
CA ASP A 20 -6.06 12.41 0.61
C ASP A 20 -4.82 12.06 1.42
N ILE A 21 -4.14 11.00 1.03
CA ILE A 21 -2.86 10.59 1.59
C ILE A 21 -1.82 10.70 0.50
N VAL A 22 -0.95 11.70 0.59
CA VAL A 22 0.15 11.92 -0.36
C VAL A 22 1.37 11.15 0.14
N ILE A 23 1.90 10.27 -0.69
CA ILE A 23 3.00 9.37 -0.34
C ILE A 23 4.19 9.67 -1.26
N GLU A 24 5.36 9.88 -0.68
CA GLU A 24 6.61 9.88 -1.43
C GLU A 24 7.08 8.45 -1.60
N LEU A 25 7.26 8.01 -2.86
CA LEU A 25 7.73 6.66 -3.17
C LEU A 25 9.26 6.62 -3.26
N PHE A 26 9.83 5.43 -3.03
CA PHE A 26 11.27 5.20 -3.02
C PHE A 26 11.72 4.29 -4.18
N PRO A 27 11.64 4.75 -5.45
CA PRO A 27 11.98 3.90 -6.59
C PRO A 27 13.45 3.49 -6.65
N ASN A 28 14.36 4.28 -6.03
CA ASN A 28 15.77 3.94 -6.00
C ASN A 28 16.11 2.87 -4.97
N HIS A 29 15.31 2.79 -3.88
CA HIS A 29 15.52 1.83 -2.80
C HIS A 29 14.76 0.53 -3.02
N ALA A 30 13.59 0.59 -3.65
CA ALA A 30 12.73 -0.56 -3.87
C ALA A 30 12.09 -0.49 -5.27
N PRO A 31 12.91 -0.60 -6.34
CA PRO A 31 12.43 -0.36 -7.70
C PRO A 31 11.32 -1.30 -8.17
N LYS A 32 11.41 -2.58 -7.85
CA LYS A 32 10.40 -3.55 -8.26
C LYS A 32 9.11 -3.39 -7.48
N THR A 33 9.22 -3.09 -6.20
CA THR A 33 8.05 -2.87 -5.32
C THR A 33 7.30 -1.61 -5.74
N VAL A 34 8.02 -0.51 -5.99
CA VAL A 34 7.42 0.73 -6.49
C VAL A 34 6.77 0.51 -7.85
N ALA A 35 7.46 -0.16 -8.78
CA ALA A 35 6.92 -0.44 -10.11
C ALA A 35 5.62 -1.27 -10.02
N ASN A 36 5.59 -2.29 -9.17
CA ASN A 36 4.41 -3.11 -8.95
C ASN A 36 3.22 -2.25 -8.45
N PHE A 37 3.46 -1.44 -7.44
CA PHE A 37 2.41 -0.57 -6.90
C PHE A 37 1.90 0.43 -7.93
N VAL A 38 2.81 1.13 -8.60
CA VAL A 38 2.47 2.15 -9.60
C VAL A 38 1.70 1.54 -10.77
N GLU A 39 2.17 0.42 -11.30
CA GLU A 39 1.54 -0.21 -12.46
C GLU A 39 0.18 -0.81 -12.13
N LEU A 40 0.01 -1.40 -10.93
CA LEU A 40 -1.31 -1.86 -10.47
C LEU A 40 -2.27 -0.69 -10.26
N ALA A 41 -1.78 0.39 -9.66
CA ALA A 41 -2.60 1.58 -9.41
C ALA A 41 -3.07 2.25 -10.71
N ALA A 42 -2.20 2.27 -11.73
CA ALA A 42 -2.46 2.94 -13.00
C ALA A 42 -3.20 2.08 -14.04
N GLY A 43 -3.40 0.78 -13.75
CA GLY A 43 -3.95 -0.14 -14.75
C GLY A 43 -2.96 -0.46 -15.87
N MET A 44 -1.67 -0.42 -15.59
CA MET A 44 -0.59 -0.67 -16.56
C MET A 44 0.02 -2.05 -16.40
N ARG A 45 -0.50 -2.87 -15.49
CA ARG A 45 -0.05 -4.24 -15.27
C ARG A 45 -1.26 -5.16 -15.24
N GLN A 46 -1.19 -6.27 -15.99
CA GLN A 46 -2.22 -7.29 -15.90
C GLN A 46 -2.16 -8.02 -14.55
N TRP A 47 -3.31 -8.25 -13.97
CA TRP A 47 -3.47 -9.02 -12.74
C TRP A 47 -4.73 -9.89 -12.84
N VAL A 48 -4.87 -10.84 -11.94
CA VAL A 48 -6.05 -11.70 -11.90
C VAL A 48 -6.96 -11.22 -10.77
N ASN A 49 -8.18 -10.81 -11.14
CA ASN A 49 -9.15 -10.35 -10.16
C ASN A 49 -9.73 -11.57 -9.40
N PRO A 50 -9.46 -11.68 -8.09
CA PRO A 50 -9.94 -12.82 -7.32
C PRO A 50 -11.46 -12.87 -7.16
N ASN A 51 -12.16 -11.76 -7.40
CA ASN A 51 -13.63 -11.73 -7.37
C ASN A 51 -14.24 -12.41 -8.59
N THR A 52 -13.55 -12.43 -9.74
CA THR A 52 -14.06 -12.95 -11.00
C THR A 52 -13.23 -14.12 -11.52
N GLY A 53 -11.97 -14.27 -11.08
CA GLY A 53 -11.02 -15.23 -11.62
C GLY A 53 -10.46 -14.84 -12.99
N GLU A 54 -10.78 -13.66 -13.49
CA GLU A 54 -10.39 -13.21 -14.83
C GLU A 54 -9.18 -12.26 -14.77
N LYS A 55 -8.40 -12.30 -15.85
CA LYS A 55 -7.31 -11.35 -16.06
C LYS A 55 -7.89 -9.97 -16.40
N THR A 56 -7.27 -8.93 -15.85
CA THR A 56 -7.72 -7.55 -16.05
C THR A 56 -6.55 -6.59 -15.96
N ASN A 57 -6.72 -5.39 -16.53
CA ASN A 57 -5.83 -4.25 -16.36
C ASN A 57 -6.52 -3.07 -15.67
N GLN A 58 -7.65 -3.30 -15.01
CA GLN A 58 -8.30 -2.24 -14.25
C GLN A 58 -7.39 -1.78 -13.11
N PRO A 59 -7.42 -0.48 -12.73
CA PRO A 59 -6.69 -0.01 -11.56
C PRO A 59 -7.08 -0.81 -10.32
N LEU A 60 -6.14 -1.57 -9.78
CA LEU A 60 -6.43 -2.55 -8.72
C LEU A 60 -6.96 -1.90 -7.44
N TYR A 61 -6.37 -0.75 -7.07
CA TYR A 61 -6.67 -0.13 -5.78
C TYR A 61 -7.97 0.65 -5.74
N ASP A 62 -8.55 0.95 -6.90
CA ASP A 62 -9.81 1.69 -6.97
C ASP A 62 -10.94 0.89 -6.33
N GLY A 63 -11.56 1.48 -5.31
CA GLY A 63 -12.66 0.85 -4.58
C GLY A 63 -12.24 -0.13 -3.49
N THR A 64 -10.96 -0.36 -3.26
CA THR A 64 -10.49 -1.22 -2.17
C THR A 64 -10.57 -0.50 -0.81
N VAL A 65 -10.61 -1.28 0.26
CA VAL A 65 -10.78 -0.74 1.62
C VAL A 65 -9.55 -1.02 2.48
N PHE A 66 -9.39 -0.23 3.55
CA PHE A 66 -8.48 -0.58 4.62
C PHE A 66 -9.16 -1.62 5.50
N HIS A 67 -8.90 -2.89 5.22
CA HIS A 67 -9.59 -4.01 5.85
C HIS A 67 -9.08 -4.39 7.24
N ARG A 68 -7.89 -3.88 7.61
CA ARG A 68 -7.28 -4.15 8.92
C ARG A 68 -6.64 -2.87 9.44
N VAL A 69 -7.11 -2.41 10.58
CA VAL A 69 -6.65 -1.16 11.19
C VAL A 69 -6.39 -1.41 12.67
N ILE A 70 -5.17 -1.13 13.12
CA ILE A 70 -4.78 -1.28 14.51
C ILE A 70 -4.23 0.05 15.02
N LYS A 71 -4.96 0.67 15.94
CA LYS A 71 -4.58 1.93 16.58
C LYS A 71 -3.18 1.81 17.20
N GLY A 72 -2.34 2.81 16.96
CA GLY A 72 -0.98 2.83 17.47
C GLY A 72 -0.01 1.92 16.73
N PHE A 73 -0.45 1.26 15.67
CA PHE A 73 0.39 0.35 14.88
C PHE A 73 0.38 0.68 13.39
N MET A 74 -0.71 0.35 12.68
CA MET A 74 -0.73 0.53 11.22
C MET A 74 -2.16 0.47 10.66
N ILE A 75 -2.28 0.91 9.39
CA ILE A 75 -3.48 0.72 8.58
C ILE A 75 -3.08 -0.13 7.36
N GLN A 76 -3.85 -1.16 7.04
CA GLN A 76 -3.55 -2.11 5.97
C GLN A 76 -4.69 -2.19 4.96
N GLY A 77 -4.34 -2.16 3.68
CA GLY A 77 -5.29 -2.25 2.59
C GLY A 77 -4.68 -2.85 1.33
N GLY A 78 -5.31 -2.63 0.19
CA GLY A 78 -4.80 -3.07 -1.11
C GLY A 78 -5.20 -4.49 -1.51
N ASP A 79 -6.16 -5.08 -0.83
CA ASP A 79 -6.69 -6.39 -1.19
C ASP A 79 -7.96 -6.23 -2.04
N PRO A 80 -7.96 -6.70 -3.29
CA PRO A 80 -9.17 -6.61 -4.13
C PRO A 80 -10.37 -7.36 -3.57
N LEU A 81 -10.16 -8.39 -2.71
CA LEU A 81 -11.24 -9.06 -1.97
C LEU A 81 -11.69 -8.28 -0.74
N GLY A 82 -10.83 -7.42 -0.20
CA GLY A 82 -11.14 -6.68 1.01
C GLY A 82 -11.19 -7.53 2.29
N THR A 83 -10.61 -8.73 2.26
CA THR A 83 -10.66 -9.68 3.39
C THR A 83 -9.30 -9.95 4.03
N GLY A 84 -8.22 -9.56 3.37
CA GLY A 84 -6.85 -9.87 3.78
C GLY A 84 -6.31 -11.15 3.14
N THR A 85 -7.11 -11.87 2.37
CA THR A 85 -6.73 -13.15 1.76
C THR A 85 -6.47 -13.06 0.26
N GLY A 86 -6.79 -11.93 -0.37
CA GLY A 86 -6.67 -11.73 -1.81
C GLY A 86 -5.39 -11.04 -2.22
N GLY A 87 -5.19 -10.93 -3.52
CA GLY A 87 -4.05 -10.29 -4.11
C GLY A 87 -4.17 -10.25 -5.63
N PRO A 88 -3.07 -9.94 -6.34
CA PRO A 88 -3.12 -9.75 -7.80
C PRO A 88 -2.97 -11.05 -8.59
N GLY A 89 -2.88 -12.20 -7.93
CA GLY A 89 -2.72 -13.51 -8.58
C GLY A 89 -1.27 -13.89 -8.84
N TYR A 90 -0.31 -13.14 -8.32
CA TYR A 90 1.12 -13.44 -8.38
C TYR A 90 1.81 -12.99 -7.10
N ARG A 91 3.06 -13.41 -6.92
CA ARG A 91 3.91 -13.02 -5.80
C ARG A 91 5.27 -12.58 -6.34
N PHE A 92 5.95 -11.71 -5.57
CA PHE A 92 7.32 -11.29 -5.94
C PHE A 92 8.21 -11.14 -4.70
N ALA A 93 9.52 -11.10 -4.95
CA ALA A 93 10.53 -11.11 -3.90
C ALA A 93 10.58 -9.83 -3.08
N ASP A 94 11.10 -9.93 -1.86
CA ASP A 94 11.33 -8.79 -1.00
C ASP A 94 12.46 -7.91 -1.53
N GLU A 95 12.37 -6.62 -1.21
CA GLU A 95 13.43 -5.64 -1.48
C GLU A 95 13.75 -4.91 -0.19
N PHE A 96 14.76 -5.37 0.54
CA PHE A 96 15.22 -4.72 1.75
C PHE A 96 16.45 -3.87 1.45
N HIS A 97 16.36 -2.58 1.76
CA HIS A 97 17.48 -1.67 1.56
C HIS A 97 18.08 -1.29 2.92
N PRO A 98 19.43 -1.34 3.07
CA PRO A 98 20.06 -1.08 4.36
C PRO A 98 19.83 0.34 4.92
N GLU A 99 19.47 1.30 4.08
CA GLU A 99 19.14 2.65 4.52
C GLU A 99 17.71 2.79 5.06
N LEU A 100 16.86 1.77 4.88
CA LEU A 100 15.46 1.82 5.28
C LEU A 100 15.20 0.89 6.45
N SER A 101 14.60 1.43 7.49
CA SER A 101 14.17 0.66 8.65
C SER A 101 12.93 1.31 9.27
N PHE A 102 12.18 0.55 10.06
CA PHE A 102 10.95 1.01 10.69
C PHE A 102 11.23 1.79 11.99
N THR A 103 12.12 2.79 11.91
CA THR A 103 12.54 3.60 13.07
C THR A 103 11.65 4.82 13.31
N LYS A 104 10.73 5.11 12.40
CA LYS A 104 9.81 6.25 12.49
C LYS A 104 8.42 5.86 11.98
N PRO A 105 7.37 6.64 12.30
CA PRO A 105 6.02 6.38 11.78
C PRO A 105 5.86 6.80 10.31
N TYR A 106 4.72 6.46 9.74
CA TYR A 106 4.24 6.87 8.42
C TYR A 106 5.04 6.29 7.25
N LEU A 107 5.58 5.09 7.43
CA LEU A 107 6.25 4.35 6.37
C LEU A 107 5.25 3.46 5.65
N LEU A 108 5.36 3.42 4.31
CA LEU A 108 4.58 2.55 3.44
C LEU A 108 5.40 1.31 3.13
N ALA A 109 4.84 0.14 3.40
CA ALA A 109 5.51 -1.13 3.19
C ALA A 109 4.54 -2.20 2.69
N MET A 110 5.09 -3.29 2.14
CA MET A 110 4.29 -4.40 1.64
C MET A 110 3.89 -5.36 2.77
N ALA A 111 2.60 -5.65 2.85
CA ALA A 111 2.11 -6.77 3.63
C ALA A 111 2.51 -8.07 2.93
N ASN A 112 2.73 -9.13 3.69
CA ASN A 112 3.07 -10.44 3.15
C ASN A 112 2.68 -11.57 4.11
N ALA A 113 2.83 -12.80 3.62
CA ALA A 113 2.58 -14.03 4.40
C ALA A 113 3.89 -14.80 4.63
N GLY A 114 5.02 -14.11 4.69
CA GLY A 114 6.36 -14.66 4.83
C GLY A 114 7.27 -14.21 3.69
N PRO A 115 8.51 -14.71 3.65
CA PRO A 115 9.49 -14.29 2.63
C PRO A 115 9.00 -14.51 1.20
N GLY A 116 9.19 -13.48 0.35
CA GLY A 116 8.90 -13.60 -1.08
C GLY A 116 7.42 -13.72 -1.44
N THR A 117 6.52 -13.24 -0.60
CA THR A 117 5.07 -13.37 -0.84
C THR A 117 4.37 -12.04 -1.05
N ASN A 118 5.07 -11.04 -1.57
CA ASN A 118 4.49 -9.74 -1.86
C ASN A 118 3.51 -9.81 -3.03
N GLY A 119 2.39 -9.13 -2.91
CA GLY A 119 1.38 -9.05 -3.96
C GLY A 119 0.89 -7.62 -4.15
N SER A 120 -0.31 -7.30 -3.66
CA SER A 120 -0.87 -5.95 -3.75
C SER A 120 -1.13 -5.30 -2.39
N GLN A 121 -1.26 -6.08 -1.33
CA GLN A 121 -1.56 -5.54 -0.01
C GLN A 121 -0.38 -4.75 0.56
N PHE A 122 -0.69 -3.61 1.16
CA PHE A 122 0.29 -2.73 1.78
C PHE A 122 -0.21 -2.24 3.13
N PHE A 123 0.69 -1.67 3.92
CA PHE A 123 0.30 -0.99 5.15
C PHE A 123 1.08 0.31 5.31
N ILE A 124 0.53 1.22 6.11
CA ILE A 124 1.18 2.47 6.50
C ILE A 124 1.24 2.46 8.02
N THR A 125 2.44 2.60 8.58
CA THR A 125 2.65 2.60 10.03
C THR A 125 2.25 3.94 10.65
N VAL A 126 1.87 3.93 11.92
CA VAL A 126 1.60 5.14 12.69
C VAL A 126 2.52 5.26 13.91
N ALA A 127 3.49 4.37 14.02
CA ALA A 127 4.50 4.35 15.08
C ALA A 127 5.76 3.68 14.57
N PRO A 128 6.92 3.82 15.27
CA PRO A 128 8.07 2.99 14.98
C PRO A 128 7.74 1.50 15.23
N THR A 129 8.13 0.63 14.29
CA THR A 129 7.80 -0.79 14.32
C THR A 129 9.04 -1.62 13.93
N THR A 130 10.12 -1.44 14.70
CA THR A 130 11.45 -2.01 14.37
C THR A 130 11.46 -3.53 14.25
N TRP A 131 10.50 -4.23 14.85
CA TRP A 131 10.37 -5.70 14.71
C TRP A 131 9.97 -6.13 13.30
N LEU A 132 9.58 -5.20 12.43
CA LEU A 132 9.25 -5.48 11.04
C LEU A 132 10.44 -5.33 10.09
N ASP A 133 11.58 -4.85 10.60
CA ASP A 133 12.78 -4.68 9.79
C ASP A 133 13.20 -6.00 9.14
N ARG A 134 13.51 -5.95 7.84
CA ARG A 134 13.91 -7.09 7.01
C ARG A 134 12.86 -8.20 6.92
N LYS A 135 11.60 -7.86 7.20
CA LYS A 135 10.44 -8.75 7.02
C LYS A 135 9.44 -8.17 6.03
N HIS A 136 9.43 -6.84 5.88
CA HIS A 136 8.54 -6.13 4.98
C HIS A 136 9.32 -5.09 4.19
N SER A 137 9.06 -5.04 2.88
CA SER A 137 9.74 -4.11 1.96
C SER A 137 9.15 -2.71 2.09
N ILE A 138 9.95 -1.79 2.60
CA ILE A 138 9.58 -0.37 2.71
C ILE A 138 9.76 0.27 1.34
N PHE A 139 8.73 0.96 0.83
CA PHE A 139 8.81 1.57 -0.50
C PHE A 139 8.23 2.99 -0.59
N GLY A 140 7.89 3.60 0.53
CA GLY A 140 7.41 4.98 0.55
C GLY A 140 7.25 5.54 1.96
N GLU A 141 6.89 6.82 2.01
CA GLU A 141 6.70 7.54 3.26
C GLU A 141 5.67 8.65 3.08
N VAL A 142 4.80 8.82 4.06
CA VAL A 142 3.87 9.95 4.14
C VAL A 142 4.59 11.08 4.88
N LYS A 143 5.02 12.11 4.15
CA LYS A 143 5.84 13.19 4.70
C LYS A 143 5.07 14.45 5.06
N ASN A 144 3.97 14.79 4.34
CA ASN A 144 3.26 16.01 4.66
C ASN A 144 2.32 15.80 5.86
N GLU A 145 2.22 16.84 6.66
CA GLU A 145 1.47 16.79 7.93
C GLU A 145 -0.02 16.56 7.71
N ALA A 146 -0.61 17.15 6.69
CA ALA A 146 -2.03 16.96 6.39
C ALA A 146 -2.35 15.49 6.09
N SER A 147 -1.51 14.82 5.29
CA SER A 147 -1.66 13.40 4.97
C SER A 147 -1.41 12.52 6.19
N GLN A 148 -0.43 12.87 7.02
CA GLN A 148 -0.16 12.15 8.27
C GLN A 148 -1.39 12.19 9.19
N LYS A 149 -2.09 13.31 9.27
CA LYS A 149 -3.33 13.44 10.05
C LYS A 149 -4.43 12.54 9.52
N ILE A 150 -4.53 12.37 8.20
CA ILE A 150 -5.51 11.44 7.60
C ILE A 150 -5.17 9.99 7.97
N VAL A 151 -3.91 9.60 7.85
CA VAL A 151 -3.46 8.25 8.24
C VAL A 151 -3.76 8.00 9.72
N GLN A 152 -3.45 8.97 10.57
CA GLN A 152 -3.71 8.88 11.99
C GLN A 152 -5.21 8.74 12.29
N ALA A 153 -6.05 9.53 11.62
CA ALA A 153 -7.49 9.47 11.78
C ALA A 153 -8.05 8.11 11.37
N ILE A 154 -7.56 7.54 10.26
CA ILE A 154 -7.96 6.20 9.83
C ILE A 154 -7.56 5.16 10.87
N SER A 155 -6.35 5.29 11.45
CA SER A 155 -5.86 4.34 12.46
C SER A 155 -6.71 4.33 13.73
N GLU A 156 -7.48 5.37 13.97
CA GLU A 156 -8.29 5.55 15.18
C GLU A 156 -9.79 5.27 14.97
N VAL A 157 -10.21 4.84 13.77
CA VAL A 157 -11.62 4.52 13.53
C VAL A 157 -12.04 3.31 14.35
N LYS A 158 -13.33 3.25 14.64
CA LYS A 158 -13.91 2.14 15.39
C LYS A 158 -13.82 0.85 14.55
N VAL A 159 -13.31 -0.20 15.15
CA VAL A 159 -13.14 -1.51 14.51
C VAL A 159 -13.97 -2.58 15.20
N GLY A 160 -14.27 -3.62 14.45
CA GLY A 160 -14.94 -4.83 14.94
C GLY A 160 -13.99 -6.02 14.91
N GLY A 161 -14.55 -7.21 14.69
CA GLY A 161 -13.76 -8.44 14.60
C GLY A 161 -12.66 -8.36 13.53
N ALA A 162 -11.51 -8.97 13.81
CA ALA A 162 -10.33 -8.99 12.95
C ALA A 162 -9.78 -7.59 12.63
N ASP A 163 -9.98 -6.62 13.54
CA ASP A 163 -9.53 -5.23 13.39
C ASP A 163 -10.08 -4.56 12.12
N ARG A 164 -11.24 -4.96 11.68
CA ARG A 164 -11.89 -4.42 10.50
C ARG A 164 -12.70 -3.18 10.86
N PRO A 165 -12.51 -2.03 10.17
CA PRO A 165 -13.34 -0.86 10.41
C PRO A 165 -14.83 -1.18 10.29
N ILE A 166 -15.62 -0.74 11.26
CA ILE A 166 -17.08 -0.94 11.25
C ILE A 166 -17.69 -0.17 10.09
N GLN A 167 -17.23 1.07 9.88
CA GLN A 167 -17.57 1.87 8.71
C GLN A 167 -16.41 1.79 7.73
N ALA A 168 -16.66 1.32 6.51
CA ALA A 168 -15.63 1.11 5.52
C ALA A 168 -14.86 2.40 5.21
N VAL A 169 -13.53 2.33 5.22
CA VAL A 169 -12.64 3.39 4.74
C VAL A 169 -12.13 2.94 3.37
N LYS A 170 -12.57 3.64 2.33
CA LYS A 170 -12.36 3.23 0.94
C LYS A 170 -11.33 4.11 0.25
N ILE A 171 -10.47 3.46 -0.57
CA ILE A 171 -9.64 4.16 -1.55
C ILE A 171 -10.49 4.29 -2.82
N THR A 172 -10.86 5.51 -3.18
CA THR A 172 -11.67 5.73 -4.38
C THR A 172 -10.85 5.68 -5.65
N SER A 173 -9.63 6.19 -5.60
CA SER A 173 -8.68 6.16 -6.72
C SER A 173 -7.28 6.50 -6.22
N VAL A 174 -6.29 6.32 -7.10
CA VAL A 174 -4.89 6.67 -6.83
C VAL A 174 -4.40 7.58 -7.95
N SER A 175 -3.84 8.74 -7.60
CA SER A 175 -3.17 9.63 -8.54
C SER A 175 -1.67 9.46 -8.42
N LEU A 176 -0.97 9.53 -9.55
CA LEU A 176 0.47 9.33 -9.63
C LEU A 176 1.16 10.55 -10.22
N ALA A 177 2.32 10.90 -9.70
CA ALA A 177 3.09 12.05 -10.19
C ALA A 177 4.60 11.81 -10.13
#